data_b604f7446c28b6f9d51145b8b3efa41b
#
_entry.id   b604f7446c28b6f9d51145b8b3efa41b
#
_cell.length_a   1.000
_cell.length_b   1.000
_cell.length_c   1.000
_cell.angle_alpha   90.00
_cell.angle_beta   90.00
_cell.angle_gamma   90.00
#
_symmetry.space_group_name_H-M   'P 1'
#
loop_
_entity.id
_entity.type
_entity.pdbx_description
1 polymer ?
#
loop_
_entity_poly.entity_id
_entity_poly.type
_entity_poly.pdbx_seq_one_letter_code
_entity_poly.pdbx_strand_id
1 'polypeptide(L)'
;MTLFNGVTFRHPVLRINNRDHNIDFYQKLGFKLVNEENAIAVFSTKQRNAHFVIEESPAPDTRAVEGDKKINRIVVKIPKAAEIEGILGNGIDVERLFKGKRGYAFETVSPEGDLFLLHSEDNIHELREIENKTFPENDDLKEVSEFHFESLTLNVADKAGTQAFYQTVFGGKLPLDLQFEQGNGADLTVEPQKTWDLEILEFKVSKNYDLKALADDLEAKGQSIYLDKKEKCFGSFGS
;
A
#
# COMPACT_ATOMS: atom_id res chain seq x y z
N MET A 1 16.60 22.99 4.60
CA MET A 1 15.96 22.17 3.55
C MET A 1 15.22 21.05 4.26
N THR A 2 13.97 20.80 3.92
CA THR A 2 13.29 19.63 4.48
C THR A 2 13.78 18.40 3.72
N LEU A 3 14.36 17.43 4.42
CA LEU A 3 14.93 16.19 3.85
C LEU A 3 13.94 15.41 2.98
N PHE A 4 12.63 15.56 3.19
CA PHE A 4 11.60 14.88 2.40
C PHE A 4 11.12 15.67 1.16
N ASN A 5 11.74 16.82 0.85
CA ASN A 5 11.42 17.53 -0.37
C ASN A 5 11.98 16.79 -1.60
N GLY A 6 11.11 16.36 -2.49
CA GLY A 6 11.48 15.52 -3.65
C GLY A 6 11.44 14.01 -3.40
N VAL A 7 10.93 13.59 -2.23
CA VAL A 7 10.55 12.20 -1.93
C VAL A 7 9.06 12.02 -2.18
N THR A 8 8.67 10.94 -2.81
CA THR A 8 7.25 10.58 -3.04
C THR A 8 7.03 9.13 -2.67
N PHE A 9 5.90 8.82 -2.04
CA PHE A 9 5.52 7.44 -1.81
C PHE A 9 5.21 6.76 -3.15
N ARG A 10 5.69 5.55 -3.32
CA ARG A 10 5.49 4.77 -4.54
C ARG A 10 4.43 3.71 -4.35
N HIS A 11 4.67 2.77 -3.44
CA HIS A 11 3.75 1.69 -3.10
C HIS A 11 4.22 0.94 -1.83
N PRO A 12 3.32 0.21 -1.16
CA PRO A 12 3.73 -0.85 -0.26
C PRO A 12 4.19 -2.09 -1.07
N VAL A 13 5.11 -2.86 -0.55
CA VAL A 13 5.38 -4.23 -0.98
C VAL A 13 4.67 -5.14 0.00
N LEU A 14 3.77 -5.97 -0.50
CA LEU A 14 2.98 -6.86 0.33
C LEU A 14 3.52 -8.29 0.24
N ARG A 15 3.77 -8.89 1.38
CA ARG A 15 4.09 -10.30 1.47
C ARG A 15 2.80 -11.10 1.51
N ILE A 16 2.69 -12.08 0.63
CA ILE A 16 1.47 -12.85 0.40
C ILE A 16 1.72 -14.35 0.50
N ASN A 17 0.64 -15.10 0.60
CA ASN A 17 0.64 -16.56 0.76
C ASN A 17 0.51 -17.31 -0.57
N ASN A 18 -0.34 -16.83 -1.46
CA ASN A 18 -0.60 -17.46 -2.74
C ASN A 18 -0.57 -16.40 -3.84
N ARG A 19 0.51 -16.40 -4.63
CA ARG A 19 0.73 -15.40 -5.67
C ARG A 19 -0.35 -15.42 -6.74
N ASP A 20 -0.76 -16.58 -7.20
CA ASP A 20 -1.70 -16.69 -8.32
C ASP A 20 -3.08 -16.16 -7.95
N HIS A 21 -3.60 -16.49 -6.77
CA HIS A 21 -4.86 -15.94 -6.27
C HIS A 21 -4.81 -14.42 -6.09
N ASN A 22 -3.67 -13.91 -5.65
CA ASN A 22 -3.48 -12.48 -5.51
C ASN A 22 -3.35 -11.79 -6.88
N ILE A 23 -2.68 -12.39 -7.85
CA ILE A 23 -2.63 -11.87 -9.23
C ILE A 23 -4.04 -11.70 -9.78
N ASP A 24 -4.89 -12.73 -9.69
CA ASP A 24 -6.27 -12.69 -10.14
C ASP A 24 -7.06 -11.56 -9.47
N PHE A 25 -6.90 -11.40 -8.16
CA PHE A 25 -7.55 -10.34 -7.40
C PHE A 25 -7.12 -8.94 -7.88
N TYR A 26 -5.82 -8.67 -7.96
CA TYR A 26 -5.34 -7.35 -8.37
C TYR A 26 -5.63 -7.04 -9.84
N GLN A 27 -5.68 -8.03 -10.71
CA GLN A 27 -6.15 -7.86 -12.09
C GLN A 27 -7.63 -7.50 -12.14
N LYS A 28 -8.49 -8.07 -11.29
CA LYS A 28 -9.89 -7.67 -11.14
C LYS A 28 -10.03 -6.21 -10.65
N LEU A 29 -9.09 -5.70 -9.85
CA LEU A 29 -9.00 -4.28 -9.49
C LEU A 29 -8.52 -3.39 -10.65
N GLY A 30 -8.29 -3.96 -11.82
CA GLY A 30 -7.81 -3.24 -12.99
C GLY A 30 -6.30 -2.96 -12.98
N PHE A 31 -5.53 -3.59 -12.09
CA PHE A 31 -4.08 -3.46 -12.10
C PHE A 31 -3.49 -4.37 -13.16
N LYS A 32 -2.60 -3.82 -13.98
CA LYS A 32 -1.93 -4.56 -15.05
C LYS A 32 -0.74 -5.34 -14.51
N LEU A 33 -0.75 -6.66 -14.62
CA LEU A 33 0.45 -7.47 -14.40
C LEU A 33 1.50 -7.15 -15.48
N VAL A 34 2.68 -6.71 -15.07
CA VAL A 34 3.76 -6.29 -16.00
C VAL A 34 5.02 -7.11 -15.89
N ASN A 35 5.21 -7.77 -14.76
CA ASN A 35 6.29 -8.72 -14.56
C ASN A 35 5.87 -9.78 -13.54
N GLU A 36 6.32 -10.98 -13.77
CA GLU A 36 6.17 -12.12 -12.88
C GLU A 36 7.48 -12.90 -12.91
N GLU A 37 8.17 -12.93 -11.80
CA GLU A 37 9.46 -13.60 -11.69
C GLU A 37 9.65 -14.20 -10.30
N ASN A 38 9.93 -15.49 -10.24
CA ASN A 38 10.09 -16.23 -8.99
C ASN A 38 8.89 -16.02 -8.03
N ALA A 39 9.14 -15.47 -6.86
CA ALA A 39 8.12 -15.18 -5.84
C ALA A 39 7.40 -13.82 -6.07
N ILE A 40 7.85 -12.99 -6.99
CA ILE A 40 7.42 -11.60 -7.15
C ILE A 40 6.45 -11.46 -8.31
N ALA A 41 5.38 -10.68 -8.09
CA ALA A 41 4.55 -10.14 -9.16
C ALA A 41 4.51 -8.61 -9.06
N VAL A 42 4.70 -7.96 -10.20
CA VAL A 42 4.72 -6.50 -10.32
C VAL A 42 3.52 -6.04 -11.13
N PHE A 43 2.77 -5.13 -10.56
CA PHE A 43 1.63 -4.50 -11.21
C PHE A 43 1.92 -3.06 -11.59
N SER A 44 1.18 -2.59 -12.58
CA SER A 44 1.23 -1.22 -13.04
C SER A 44 -0.14 -0.79 -13.55
N THR A 45 -0.18 0.31 -14.28
CA THR A 45 -1.34 0.79 -15.02
C THR A 45 -1.23 0.44 -16.50
N LYS A 46 -2.28 0.74 -17.26
CA LYS A 46 -2.26 0.64 -18.73
C LYS A 46 -1.06 1.38 -19.34
N GLN A 47 -0.69 2.55 -18.81
CA GLN A 47 0.42 3.38 -19.27
C GLN A 47 1.77 3.05 -18.60
N ARG A 48 1.81 2.12 -17.67
CA ARG A 48 3.00 1.75 -16.89
C ARG A 48 3.61 2.92 -16.09
N ASN A 49 2.77 3.79 -15.57
CA ASN A 49 3.18 4.99 -14.82
C ASN A 49 3.06 4.84 -13.29
N ALA A 50 2.52 3.73 -12.82
CA ALA A 50 2.48 3.37 -11.41
C ALA A 50 3.13 2.00 -11.19
N HIS A 51 3.39 1.67 -9.94
CA HIS A 51 3.92 0.37 -9.54
C HIS A 51 3.23 -0.13 -8.28
N PHE A 52 3.09 -1.45 -8.19
CA PHE A 52 2.70 -2.16 -6.99
C PHE A 52 3.34 -3.54 -7.02
N VAL A 53 3.83 -4.02 -5.91
CA VAL A 53 4.58 -5.27 -5.81
C VAL A 53 3.99 -6.16 -4.73
N ILE A 54 3.81 -7.42 -5.07
CA ILE A 54 3.55 -8.49 -4.11
C ILE A 54 4.67 -9.52 -4.18
N GLU A 55 4.99 -10.10 -3.03
CA GLU A 55 6.02 -11.12 -2.89
C GLU A 55 5.47 -12.32 -2.13
N GLU A 56 5.51 -13.50 -2.74
CA GLU A 56 5.10 -14.74 -2.09
C GLU A 56 6.17 -15.17 -1.09
N SER A 57 5.76 -15.47 0.14
CA SER A 57 6.69 -15.94 1.15
C SER A 57 7.24 -17.32 0.78
N PRO A 58 8.56 -17.50 0.78
CA PRO A 58 9.19 -18.78 0.42
C PRO A 58 8.98 -19.85 1.48
N ALA A 59 8.59 -19.49 2.69
CA ALA A 59 8.45 -20.42 3.81
C ALA A 59 7.11 -20.19 4.54
N PRO A 60 6.28 -21.26 4.70
CA PRO A 60 5.00 -21.17 5.40
C PRO A 60 5.10 -20.74 6.87
N ASP A 61 6.25 -20.96 7.50
CA ASP A 61 6.55 -20.60 8.88
C ASP A 61 6.88 -19.11 9.08
N THR A 62 7.03 -18.38 8.00
CA THR A 62 7.18 -16.90 8.07
C THR A 62 5.85 -16.15 8.12
N ARG A 63 4.74 -16.86 8.36
CA ARG A 63 3.40 -16.26 8.51
C ARG A 63 3.24 -15.56 9.84
N ALA A 64 2.59 -14.41 9.79
CA ALA A 64 1.80 -13.92 10.90
C ALA A 64 0.60 -14.85 11.10
N VAL A 65 0.41 -15.41 12.27
CA VAL A 65 -0.57 -16.49 12.52
C VAL A 65 -1.56 -16.18 13.62
N GLU A 66 -1.33 -15.14 14.42
CA GLU A 66 -2.14 -14.83 15.59
C GLU A 66 -2.39 -13.33 15.75
N GLY A 67 -3.67 -12.96 15.78
CA GLY A 67 -4.12 -11.60 16.08
C GLY A 67 -4.33 -10.72 14.85
N ASP A 68 -4.25 -9.42 15.06
CA ASP A 68 -4.45 -8.44 14.01
C ASP A 68 -3.25 -8.41 13.07
N LYS A 69 -3.50 -8.32 11.78
CA LYS A 69 -2.47 -8.08 10.76
C LYS A 69 -1.88 -6.67 10.92
N LYS A 70 -0.65 -6.46 10.47
CA LYS A 70 -0.04 -5.12 10.44
C LYS A 70 -0.82 -4.16 9.57
N ILE A 71 -1.29 -4.61 8.40
CA ILE A 71 -2.13 -3.79 7.54
C ILE A 71 -3.58 -3.84 8.04
N ASN A 72 -4.10 -2.69 8.44
CA ASN A 72 -5.50 -2.49 8.74
C ASN A 72 -6.27 -2.11 7.48
N ARG A 73 -5.76 -1.12 6.71
CA ARG A 73 -6.44 -0.60 5.53
C ARG A 73 -5.47 0.06 4.55
N ILE A 74 -5.71 -0.16 3.28
CA ILE A 74 -5.00 0.48 2.16
C ILE A 74 -6.00 1.32 1.36
N VAL A 75 -5.70 2.60 1.17
CA VAL A 75 -6.52 3.51 0.36
C VAL A 75 -5.83 3.75 -0.97
N VAL A 76 -6.55 3.44 -2.04
CA VAL A 76 -6.08 3.59 -3.42
C VAL A 76 -6.97 4.58 -4.15
N LYS A 77 -6.37 5.63 -4.66
CA LYS A 77 -7.05 6.59 -5.53
C LYS A 77 -6.89 6.21 -6.98
N ILE A 78 -8.02 6.09 -7.67
CA ILE A 78 -8.13 5.94 -9.13
C ILE A 78 -8.82 7.22 -9.63
N PRO A 79 -8.09 8.17 -10.25
CA PRO A 79 -8.62 9.51 -10.53
C PRO A 79 -9.86 9.55 -11.42
N LYS A 80 -10.04 8.55 -12.27
CA LYS A 80 -11.20 8.46 -13.17
C LYS A 80 -12.33 7.64 -12.54
N ALA A 81 -13.38 8.31 -12.09
CA ALA A 81 -14.54 7.67 -11.48
C ALA A 81 -15.20 6.59 -12.37
N ALA A 82 -15.20 6.78 -13.69
CA ALA A 82 -15.72 5.77 -14.63
C ALA A 82 -14.93 4.45 -14.61
N GLU A 83 -13.63 4.48 -14.27
CA GLU A 83 -12.84 3.25 -14.13
C GLU A 83 -13.25 2.48 -12.88
N ILE A 84 -13.63 3.16 -11.79
CA ILE A 84 -14.18 2.51 -10.58
C ILE A 84 -15.53 1.85 -10.89
N GLU A 85 -16.41 2.54 -11.64
CA GLU A 85 -17.68 1.95 -12.05
C GLU A 85 -17.47 0.72 -12.95
N GLY A 86 -16.47 0.75 -13.82
CA GLY A 86 -16.09 -0.40 -14.63
C GLY A 86 -15.57 -1.58 -13.81
N ILE A 87 -14.73 -1.34 -12.79
CA ILE A 87 -14.28 -2.39 -11.87
C ILE A 87 -15.48 -3.03 -11.16
N LEU A 88 -16.40 -2.20 -10.66
CA LEU A 88 -17.63 -2.67 -10.01
C LEU A 88 -18.51 -3.49 -10.96
N GLY A 89 -18.58 -3.11 -12.25
CA GLY A 89 -19.31 -3.85 -13.28
C GLY A 89 -18.66 -5.20 -13.64
N ASN A 90 -17.36 -5.33 -13.47
CA ASN A 90 -16.60 -6.54 -13.80
C ASN A 90 -16.58 -7.58 -12.67
N GLY A 91 -17.42 -7.41 -11.66
CA GLY A 91 -17.72 -8.45 -10.67
C GLY A 91 -16.65 -8.63 -9.58
N ILE A 92 -16.06 -7.53 -9.14
CA ILE A 92 -15.28 -7.53 -7.90
C ILE A 92 -16.20 -7.76 -6.69
N ASP A 93 -15.74 -8.51 -5.71
CA ASP A 93 -16.44 -8.67 -4.44
C ASP A 93 -16.38 -7.37 -3.64
N VAL A 94 -17.54 -6.86 -3.25
CA VAL A 94 -17.70 -5.57 -2.56
C VAL A 94 -18.20 -5.80 -1.14
N GLU A 95 -17.36 -5.44 -0.17
CA GLU A 95 -17.73 -5.44 1.25
C GLU A 95 -18.65 -4.27 1.59
N ARG A 96 -18.28 -3.06 1.16
CA ARG A 96 -19.02 -1.83 1.38
C ARG A 96 -18.97 -0.95 0.15
N LEU A 97 -20.12 -0.39 -0.21
CA LEU A 97 -20.25 0.54 -1.34
C LEU A 97 -20.50 1.95 -0.83
N PHE A 98 -19.86 2.92 -1.46
CA PHE A 98 -19.99 4.33 -1.11
C PHE A 98 -20.32 5.16 -2.33
N LYS A 99 -20.93 6.32 -2.08
CA LYS A 99 -21.15 7.39 -3.05
C LYS A 99 -20.48 8.67 -2.54
N GLY A 100 -19.72 9.30 -3.38
CA GLY A 100 -19.12 10.60 -3.17
C GLY A 100 -19.57 11.62 -4.23
N LYS A 101 -18.89 12.76 -4.28
CA LYS A 101 -19.18 13.83 -5.24
C LYS A 101 -18.76 13.46 -6.66
N ARG A 102 -17.62 12.80 -6.80
CA ARG A 102 -17.04 12.44 -8.10
C ARG A 102 -17.59 11.13 -8.64
N GLY A 103 -17.94 10.19 -7.77
CA GLY A 103 -18.39 8.90 -8.23
C GLY A 103 -18.70 7.92 -7.10
N TYR A 104 -18.52 6.66 -7.41
CA TYR A 104 -18.59 5.57 -6.45
C TYR A 104 -17.20 5.28 -5.87
N ALA A 105 -17.21 4.69 -4.69
CA ALA A 105 -16.05 4.09 -4.07
C ALA A 105 -16.48 2.77 -3.41
N PHE A 106 -15.57 1.87 -3.19
CA PHE A 106 -15.90 0.59 -2.56
C PHE A 106 -14.75 0.06 -1.72
N GLU A 107 -15.11 -0.72 -0.72
CA GLU A 107 -14.20 -1.56 0.03
C GLU A 107 -14.27 -2.99 -0.49
N THR A 108 -13.11 -3.63 -0.56
CA THR A 108 -12.94 -5.03 -0.94
C THR A 108 -11.79 -5.63 -0.14
N VAL A 109 -11.80 -6.95 0.02
CA VAL A 109 -10.78 -7.67 0.79
C VAL A 109 -9.99 -8.57 -0.14
N SER A 110 -8.66 -8.51 -0.03
CA SER A 110 -7.76 -9.36 -0.79
C SER A 110 -7.84 -10.83 -0.33
N PRO A 111 -7.33 -11.79 -1.10
CA PRO A 111 -7.21 -13.19 -0.65
C PRO A 111 -6.41 -13.36 0.64
N GLU A 112 -5.56 -12.41 0.97
CA GLU A 112 -4.78 -12.39 2.22
C GLU A 112 -5.52 -11.70 3.39
N GLY A 113 -6.72 -11.16 3.15
CA GLY A 113 -7.49 -10.46 4.17
C GLY A 113 -7.15 -8.97 4.32
N ASP A 114 -6.44 -8.37 3.35
CA ASP A 114 -6.14 -6.94 3.38
C ASP A 114 -7.33 -6.13 2.88
N LEU A 115 -7.74 -5.13 3.66
CA LEU A 115 -8.84 -4.25 3.30
C LEU A 115 -8.34 -3.13 2.38
N PHE A 116 -8.92 -3.04 1.20
CA PHE A 116 -8.69 -1.97 0.23
C PHE A 116 -9.92 -1.07 0.11
N LEU A 117 -9.71 0.25 0.16
CA LEU A 117 -10.70 1.24 -0.27
C LEU A 117 -10.23 1.82 -1.60
N LEU A 118 -11.06 1.70 -2.65
CA LEU A 118 -10.81 2.32 -3.96
C LEU A 118 -11.78 3.48 -4.16
N HIS A 119 -11.26 4.66 -4.53
CA HIS A 119 -12.05 5.87 -4.72
C HIS A 119 -11.48 6.81 -5.78
N SER A 120 -12.29 7.80 -6.20
CA SER A 120 -11.87 8.90 -7.09
C SER A 120 -11.99 10.28 -6.45
N GLU A 121 -12.37 10.34 -5.18
CA GLU A 121 -12.67 11.60 -4.48
C GLU A 121 -11.41 12.41 -4.18
N ASP A 122 -11.55 13.72 -4.04
CA ASP A 122 -10.49 14.59 -3.54
C ASP A 122 -10.46 14.60 -2.01
N ASN A 123 -11.55 14.19 -1.36
CA ASN A 123 -11.65 14.04 0.07
C ASN A 123 -12.49 12.80 0.42
N ILE A 124 -11.86 11.77 0.93
CA ILE A 124 -12.53 10.51 1.29
C ILE A 124 -13.55 10.65 2.42
N HIS A 125 -13.43 11.68 3.26
CA HIS A 125 -14.40 11.94 4.34
C HIS A 125 -15.78 12.38 3.81
N GLU A 126 -15.90 12.71 2.53
CA GLU A 126 -17.19 13.02 1.90
C GLU A 126 -17.93 11.79 1.39
N LEU A 127 -17.30 10.62 1.42
CA LEU A 127 -17.93 9.35 1.08
C LEU A 127 -19.09 9.03 2.03
N ARG A 128 -20.20 8.59 1.46
CA ARG A 128 -21.38 8.12 2.19
C ARG A 128 -21.63 6.68 1.80
N GLU A 129 -21.72 5.80 2.78
CA GLU A 129 -22.09 4.41 2.55
C GLU A 129 -23.51 4.33 1.99
N ILE A 130 -23.68 3.47 1.01
CA ILE A 130 -24.97 3.20 0.36
C ILE A 130 -25.19 1.69 0.26
N GLU A 131 -26.41 1.28 -0.02
CA GLU A 131 -26.70 -0.13 -0.30
C GLU A 131 -25.97 -0.61 -1.56
N ASN A 132 -25.54 -1.86 -1.55
CA ASN A 132 -24.93 -2.49 -2.71
C ASN A 132 -25.93 -2.53 -3.87
N LYS A 133 -25.44 -2.25 -5.05
CA LYS A 133 -26.21 -2.30 -6.29
C LYS A 133 -25.40 -2.93 -7.41
N THR A 134 -26.09 -3.38 -8.44
CA THR A 134 -25.47 -3.91 -9.65
C THR A 134 -25.00 -2.78 -10.56
N PHE A 135 -23.84 -2.95 -11.15
CA PHE A 135 -23.27 -2.09 -12.17
C PHE A 135 -23.27 -2.81 -13.52
N PRO A 136 -23.42 -2.09 -14.64
CA PRO A 136 -23.28 -2.68 -15.95
C PRO A 136 -21.88 -3.23 -16.16
N GLU A 137 -21.79 -4.42 -16.74
CA GLU A 137 -20.52 -4.99 -17.17
C GLU A 137 -19.80 -4.07 -18.17
N ASN A 138 -18.48 -3.96 -18.02
CA ASN A 138 -17.64 -3.09 -18.86
C ASN A 138 -16.44 -3.87 -19.41
N ASP A 139 -16.67 -4.60 -20.49
CA ASP A 139 -15.66 -5.40 -21.18
C ASP A 139 -14.49 -4.59 -21.72
N ASP A 140 -14.65 -3.28 -21.91
CA ASP A 140 -13.61 -2.38 -22.43
C ASP A 140 -12.60 -1.98 -21.33
N LEU A 141 -13.00 -2.08 -20.05
CA LEU A 141 -12.12 -1.80 -18.92
C LEU A 141 -11.40 -3.08 -18.47
N LYS A 142 -10.20 -3.27 -18.96
CA LYS A 142 -9.31 -4.34 -18.47
C LYS A 142 -8.25 -3.83 -17.51
N GLU A 143 -7.80 -2.60 -17.71
CA GLU A 143 -6.72 -1.99 -16.94
C GLU A 143 -7.01 -0.51 -16.68
N VAL A 144 -6.80 -0.07 -15.44
CA VAL A 144 -6.94 1.34 -15.07
C VAL A 144 -5.83 2.18 -15.70
N SER A 145 -6.14 3.44 -15.97
CA SER A 145 -5.18 4.36 -16.58
C SER A 145 -4.18 4.94 -15.57
N GLU A 146 -4.62 5.07 -14.31
CA GLU A 146 -3.81 5.62 -13.23
C GLU A 146 -4.31 5.11 -11.89
N PHE A 147 -3.41 4.83 -10.96
CA PHE A 147 -3.70 4.65 -9.55
C PHE A 147 -2.52 5.14 -8.71
N HIS A 148 -2.79 5.49 -7.48
CA HIS A 148 -1.76 5.73 -6.46
C HIS A 148 -2.28 5.39 -5.07
N PHE A 149 -1.38 4.96 -4.21
CA PHE A 149 -1.66 4.70 -2.81
C PHE A 149 -1.71 6.03 -2.07
N GLU A 150 -2.85 6.38 -1.50
CA GLU A 150 -3.08 7.68 -0.85
C GLU A 150 -2.81 7.61 0.64
N SER A 151 -3.27 6.56 1.31
CA SER A 151 -3.00 6.34 2.73
C SER A 151 -2.88 4.86 3.08
N LEU A 152 -2.18 4.59 4.18
CA LEU A 152 -2.13 3.29 4.83
C LEU A 152 -2.47 3.47 6.31
N THR A 153 -3.32 2.57 6.83
CA THR A 153 -3.53 2.43 8.27
C THR A 153 -2.88 1.13 8.72
N LEU A 154 -2.02 1.22 9.73
CA LEU A 154 -1.33 0.06 10.31
C LEU A 154 -1.84 -0.21 11.71
N ASN A 155 -2.07 -1.47 12.02
CA ASN A 155 -2.25 -1.93 13.40
C ASN A 155 -0.88 -2.03 14.06
N VAL A 156 -0.79 -1.54 15.27
CA VAL A 156 0.46 -1.54 16.05
C VAL A 156 0.16 -1.92 17.52
N ALA A 157 1.12 -2.58 18.15
CA ALA A 157 0.98 -3.01 19.55
C ALA A 157 1.01 -1.83 20.53
N ASP A 158 1.70 -0.74 20.18
CA ASP A 158 1.75 0.51 20.96
C ASP A 158 1.54 1.71 20.02
N LYS A 159 0.30 2.15 19.90
CA LYS A 159 -0.07 3.28 19.03
C LYS A 159 0.63 4.58 19.44
N ALA A 160 0.70 4.87 20.72
CA ALA A 160 1.29 6.11 21.21
C ALA A 160 2.82 6.14 21.00
N GLY A 161 3.49 5.04 21.32
CA GLY A 161 4.93 4.88 21.09
C GLY A 161 5.29 4.94 19.61
N THR A 162 4.51 4.26 18.77
CA THR A 162 4.71 4.28 17.31
C THR A 162 4.53 5.68 16.73
N GLN A 163 3.47 6.40 17.13
CA GLN A 163 3.26 7.78 16.69
C GLN A 163 4.40 8.70 17.12
N ALA A 164 4.87 8.58 18.37
CA ALA A 164 6.01 9.35 18.86
C ALA A 164 7.30 9.04 18.11
N PHE A 165 7.54 7.76 17.79
CA PHE A 165 8.68 7.32 16.97
C PHE A 165 8.65 7.97 15.58
N TYR A 166 7.56 7.82 14.83
CA TYR A 166 7.43 8.40 13.49
C TYR A 166 7.52 9.93 13.52
N GLN A 167 6.95 10.57 14.53
CA GLN A 167 7.08 12.02 14.70
C GLN A 167 8.54 12.43 14.96
N THR A 168 9.28 11.67 15.75
CA THR A 168 10.68 11.96 16.07
C THR A 168 11.59 11.75 14.86
N VAL A 169 11.40 10.63 14.16
CA VAL A 169 12.26 10.23 13.01
C VAL A 169 11.97 11.09 11.79
N PHE A 170 10.69 11.26 11.43
CA PHE A 170 10.28 11.88 10.18
C PHE A 170 9.74 13.32 10.35
N GLY A 171 9.48 13.74 11.59
CA GLY A 171 8.97 15.09 11.88
C GLY A 171 7.62 15.41 11.22
N GLY A 172 6.76 14.39 11.05
CA GLY A 172 5.48 14.53 10.36
C GLY A 172 5.58 14.83 8.86
N LYS A 173 6.73 14.57 8.24
CA LYS A 173 7.00 14.91 6.81
C LYS A 173 7.11 13.71 5.89
N LEU A 174 6.73 12.51 6.38
CA LEU A 174 6.67 11.35 5.51
C LEU A 174 5.69 11.65 4.36
N PRO A 175 6.06 11.45 3.09
CA PRO A 175 5.19 11.74 1.96
C PRO A 175 4.17 10.61 1.71
N LEU A 176 3.51 10.20 2.76
CA LEU A 176 2.45 9.19 2.82
C LEU A 176 1.58 9.53 4.02
N ASP A 177 0.26 9.52 3.84
CA ASP A 177 -0.67 9.56 4.97
C ASP A 177 -0.67 8.19 5.66
N LEU A 178 0.22 8.08 6.65
CA LEU A 178 0.39 6.88 7.45
C LEU A 178 -0.33 7.03 8.78
N GLN A 179 -1.33 6.19 9.00
CA GLN A 179 -2.17 6.19 10.19
C GLN A 179 -1.91 4.93 11.01
N PHE A 180 -2.17 5.00 12.32
CA PHE A 180 -1.96 3.89 13.23
C PHE A 180 -3.21 3.61 14.04
N GLU A 181 -3.54 2.33 14.18
CA GLU A 181 -4.58 1.84 15.06
C GLU A 181 -4.00 0.89 16.11
N GLN A 182 -4.58 0.95 17.32
CA GLN A 182 -4.18 0.02 18.37
C GLN A 182 -4.69 -1.36 18.04
N GLY A 183 -3.79 -2.28 17.79
CA GLY A 183 -4.09 -3.69 17.55
C GLY A 183 -3.62 -4.60 18.68
N ASN A 184 -3.98 -5.87 18.58
CA ASN A 184 -3.60 -6.90 19.52
C ASN A 184 -3.20 -8.18 18.78
N GLY A 185 -2.24 -8.88 19.34
CA GLY A 185 -1.80 -10.18 18.85
C GLY A 185 -0.29 -10.30 18.70
N ALA A 186 0.18 -11.52 18.64
CA ALA A 186 1.61 -11.83 18.54
C ALA A 186 2.23 -11.28 17.25
N ASP A 187 1.43 -11.22 16.17
CA ASP A 187 1.88 -10.80 14.85
C ASP A 187 2.36 -9.36 14.81
N LEU A 188 1.83 -8.50 15.67
CA LEU A 188 2.25 -7.10 15.76
C LEU A 188 3.60 -6.90 16.46
N THR A 189 4.13 -7.93 17.10
CA THR A 189 5.39 -7.91 17.84
C THR A 189 6.46 -8.82 17.24
N VAL A 190 6.17 -9.42 16.09
CA VAL A 190 7.12 -10.28 15.37
C VAL A 190 8.25 -9.44 14.80
N GLU A 191 9.46 -9.99 14.83
CA GLU A 191 10.63 -9.35 14.22
C GLU A 191 10.42 -9.02 12.73
N PRO A 192 11.03 -7.97 12.21
CA PRO A 192 11.02 -7.65 10.79
C PRO A 192 11.34 -8.86 9.92
N GLN A 193 10.72 -8.97 8.75
CA GLN A 193 10.88 -10.06 7.78
C GLN A 193 10.30 -11.44 8.18
N LYS A 194 9.58 -11.51 9.31
CA LYS A 194 8.88 -12.72 9.74
C LYS A 194 7.37 -12.63 9.63
N THR A 195 6.86 -11.62 8.97
CA THR A 195 5.41 -11.45 8.78
C THR A 195 5.04 -11.54 7.30
N TRP A 196 3.79 -11.84 7.04
CA TRP A 196 3.22 -11.98 5.70
C TRP A 196 2.49 -10.75 5.27
N ASP A 197 2.71 -9.71 5.62
CA ASP A 197 1.88 -8.55 5.51
C ASP A 197 2.67 -7.43 4.80
N LEU A 198 2.91 -6.35 5.49
CA LEU A 198 3.71 -5.27 4.96
C LEU A 198 5.21 -5.61 5.04
N GLU A 199 5.84 -5.77 3.89
CA GLU A 199 7.28 -6.03 3.81
C GLU A 199 8.07 -4.72 3.75
N ILE A 200 7.71 -3.84 2.82
CA ILE A 200 8.44 -2.61 2.53
C ILE A 200 7.46 -1.47 2.21
N LEU A 201 7.78 -0.26 2.64
CA LEU A 201 7.24 0.98 2.09
C LEU A 201 8.26 1.56 1.11
N GLU A 202 7.97 1.53 -0.18
CA GLU A 202 8.88 2.03 -1.20
C GLU A 202 8.62 3.49 -1.54
N PHE A 203 9.68 4.30 -1.50
CA PHE A 203 9.65 5.70 -1.86
C PHE A 203 10.56 5.97 -3.05
N LYS A 204 10.13 6.89 -3.89
CA LYS A 204 10.90 7.38 -5.03
C LYS A 204 11.46 8.76 -4.70
N VAL A 205 12.71 8.97 -5.04
CA VAL A 205 13.38 10.26 -4.91
C VAL A 205 13.65 10.88 -6.30
N SER A 206 13.78 12.20 -6.34
CA SER A 206 14.18 12.91 -7.56
C SER A 206 15.61 12.53 -7.97
N LYS A 207 15.94 12.68 -9.26
CA LYS A 207 17.24 12.25 -9.83
C LYS A 207 18.47 12.84 -9.14
N ASN A 208 18.34 14.05 -8.60
CA ASN A 208 19.45 14.78 -7.96
C ASN A 208 19.28 14.83 -6.44
N TYR A 209 18.52 13.90 -5.87
CA TYR A 209 18.29 13.83 -4.44
C TYR A 209 19.56 13.32 -3.72
N ASP A 210 19.91 13.95 -2.62
CA ASP A 210 21.03 13.56 -1.79
C ASP A 210 20.61 12.46 -0.80
N LEU A 211 20.68 11.21 -1.26
CA LEU A 211 20.38 10.03 -0.44
C LEU A 211 21.35 9.87 0.73
N LYS A 212 22.59 10.32 0.56
CA LYS A 212 23.59 10.25 1.63
C LYS A 212 23.20 11.18 2.79
N ALA A 213 22.78 12.41 2.50
CA ALA A 213 22.34 13.33 3.54
C ALA A 213 21.10 12.80 4.30
N LEU A 214 20.18 12.10 3.60
CA LEU A 214 19.05 11.44 4.26
C LEU A 214 19.52 10.29 5.15
N ALA A 215 20.44 9.45 4.66
CA ALA A 215 20.98 8.34 5.42
C ALA A 215 21.69 8.84 6.69
N ASP A 216 22.58 9.82 6.56
CA ASP A 216 23.31 10.43 7.68
C ASP A 216 22.36 11.02 8.75
N ASP A 217 21.24 11.68 8.33
CA ASP A 217 20.23 12.21 9.26
C ASP A 217 19.47 11.11 10.01
N LEU A 218 19.10 10.04 9.31
CA LEU A 218 18.41 8.92 9.94
C LEU A 218 19.32 8.11 10.87
N GLU A 219 20.59 7.92 10.50
CA GLU A 219 21.60 7.30 11.38
C GLU A 219 21.83 8.13 12.64
N ALA A 220 21.90 9.46 12.50
CA ALA A 220 22.00 10.38 13.66
C ALA A 220 20.77 10.30 14.60
N LYS A 221 19.63 9.84 14.09
CA LYS A 221 18.40 9.54 14.86
C LYS A 221 18.34 8.09 15.37
N GLY A 222 19.42 7.34 15.23
CA GLY A 222 19.53 5.98 15.72
C GLY A 222 18.94 4.89 14.83
N GLN A 223 18.65 5.22 13.55
CA GLN A 223 18.13 4.24 12.62
C GLN A 223 19.26 3.42 11.98
N SER A 224 19.02 2.12 11.80
CA SER A 224 19.93 1.27 11.03
C SER A 224 19.71 1.49 9.54
N ILE A 225 20.72 1.95 8.82
CA ILE A 225 20.62 2.33 7.42
C ILE A 225 21.53 1.44 6.57
N TYR A 226 20.99 1.01 5.43
CA TYR A 226 21.75 0.44 4.33
C TYR A 226 21.74 1.41 3.15
N LEU A 227 22.91 1.80 2.69
CA LEU A 227 23.08 2.59 1.47
C LEU A 227 23.91 1.77 0.48
N ASP A 228 23.41 1.60 -0.75
CA ASP A 228 24.15 0.87 -1.78
C ASP A 228 25.42 1.62 -2.22
N LYS A 229 26.41 0.88 -2.76
CA LYS A 229 27.70 1.45 -3.17
C LYS A 229 27.62 2.56 -4.23
N LYS A 230 26.48 2.66 -4.94
CA LYS A 230 26.24 3.67 -5.97
C LYS A 230 25.40 4.84 -5.43
N GLU A 231 25.04 4.82 -4.15
CA GLU A 231 24.15 5.81 -3.49
C GLU A 231 22.83 6.02 -4.23
N LYS A 232 22.31 4.95 -4.84
CA LYS A 232 21.07 4.98 -5.63
C LYS A 232 19.88 4.32 -4.94
N CYS A 233 20.15 3.49 -3.94
CA CYS A 233 19.16 2.79 -3.17
C CYS A 233 19.56 2.82 -1.69
N PHE A 234 18.58 3.05 -0.84
CA PHE A 234 18.77 3.04 0.59
C PHE A 234 17.62 2.29 1.25
N GLY A 235 17.89 1.61 2.33
CA GLY A 235 16.90 0.94 3.16
C GLY A 235 17.09 1.28 4.62
N SER A 236 15.98 1.45 5.35
CA SER A 236 15.96 1.56 6.80
C SER A 236 15.17 0.37 7.36
N PHE A 237 15.75 -0.29 8.33
CA PHE A 237 15.08 -1.37 9.06
C PHE A 237 14.46 -0.76 10.31
N GLY A 238 13.13 -0.66 10.30
CA GLY A 238 12.37 -0.25 11.48
C GLY A 238 12.43 -1.33 12.55
N SER A 239 12.54 -0.93 13.80
CA SER A 239 12.34 -1.79 14.99
C SER A 239 10.85 -1.99 15.24
#